data_27cc36e030b2c897b6f5e36ba24cb352
#
_entry.id   27cc36e030b2c897b6f5e36ba24cb352
#
_cell.length_a   1.000
_cell.length_b   1.000
_cell.length_c   1.000
_cell.angle_alpha   90.00
_cell.angle_beta   90.00
_cell.angle_gamma   90.00
#
_symmetry.space_group_name_H-M   'P 1'
#
loop_
_entity.id
_entity.type
_entity.pdbx_description
1 polymer ?
#
loop_
_entity_poly.entity_id
_entity_poly.type
_entity_poly.pdbx_seq_one_letter_code
_entity_poly.pdbx_strand_id
1 'polypeptide(L)'
;SRIAVALAGGGPLGAIYEIGASAALAQAIDGFEAHQADIFVGVSSGGFIAAALANGISPARLARILIDDDTEEIFDPEMLLRPAIGEYVSRLLSLPHLIISSTLNYLQAPWLHGPFESFQRLSRAIPTGIFDNQGIDHVLREMFSRPGRTNDFRKLKCRLFLVATD
;
A
#
# COMPACT_ATOMS: atom_id res chain seq x y z
N SER A 1 -4.71 28.49 -10.34
CA SER A 1 -3.51 27.66 -10.08
C SER A 1 -3.95 26.22 -9.92
N ARG A 2 -3.08 25.28 -10.31
CA ARG A 2 -3.30 23.84 -10.09
C ARG A 2 -2.48 23.41 -8.88
N ILE A 3 -3.07 22.59 -8.03
CA ILE A 3 -2.42 22.07 -6.82
C ILE A 3 -2.20 20.58 -7.02
N ALA A 4 -0.99 20.13 -6.70
CA ALA A 4 -0.64 18.73 -6.64
C ALA A 4 -0.22 18.35 -5.22
N VAL A 5 -0.66 17.18 -4.76
CA VAL A 5 -0.28 16.59 -3.47
C VAL A 5 0.47 15.30 -3.75
N ALA A 6 1.71 15.21 -3.29
CA ALA A 6 2.54 14.02 -3.38
C ALA A 6 2.76 13.43 -1.99
N LEU A 7 2.48 12.15 -1.84
CA LEU A 7 2.50 11.40 -0.60
C LEU A 7 3.49 10.25 -0.71
N ALA A 8 4.42 10.19 0.22
CA ALA A 8 5.49 9.19 0.23
C ALA A 8 5.04 7.88 0.89
N GLY A 9 5.84 6.83 0.78
CA GLY A 9 5.66 5.63 1.57
C GLY A 9 6.19 5.82 2.99
N GLY A 10 5.81 4.91 3.88
CA GLY A 10 6.29 4.91 5.27
C GLY A 10 5.53 3.93 6.17
N GLY A 11 4.79 3.02 5.56
CA GLY A 11 3.94 2.08 6.28
C GLY A 11 2.84 2.79 7.09
N PRO A 12 2.27 2.15 8.10
CA PRO A 12 1.18 2.73 8.91
C PRO A 12 1.57 4.03 9.60
N LEU A 13 2.80 4.15 10.10
CA LEU A 13 3.29 5.37 10.76
C LEU A 13 3.42 6.52 9.76
N GLY A 14 3.88 6.23 8.52
CA GLY A 14 3.91 7.21 7.44
C GLY A 14 2.52 7.72 7.10
N ALA A 15 1.53 6.83 6.99
CA ALA A 15 0.14 7.20 6.73
C ALA A 15 -0.42 8.15 7.82
N ILE A 16 -0.20 7.84 9.09
CA ILE A 16 -0.62 8.69 10.21
C ILE A 16 0.02 10.07 10.13
N TYR A 17 1.34 10.12 9.85
CA TYR A 17 2.07 11.36 9.67
C TYR A 17 1.51 12.21 8.52
N GLU A 18 1.26 11.60 7.36
CA GLU A 18 0.76 12.28 6.16
C GLU A 18 -0.66 12.84 6.36
N ILE A 19 -1.51 12.10 7.06
CA ILE A 19 -2.86 12.57 7.42
C ILE A 19 -2.74 13.78 8.36
N GLY A 20 -1.91 13.69 9.38
CA GLY A 20 -1.66 14.79 10.32
C GLY A 20 -1.09 16.03 9.65
N ALA A 21 -0.07 15.86 8.78
CA ALA A 21 0.52 16.93 8.01
C ALA A 21 -0.48 17.59 7.06
N SER A 22 -1.29 16.79 6.35
CA SER A 22 -2.34 17.30 5.45
C SER A 22 -3.42 18.07 6.20
N ALA A 23 -3.80 17.62 7.40
CA ALA A 23 -4.74 18.32 8.26
C ALA A 23 -4.16 19.63 8.79
N ALA A 24 -2.89 19.64 9.19
CA ALA A 24 -2.20 20.85 9.65
C ALA A 24 -2.07 21.89 8.53
N LEU A 25 -1.75 21.47 7.31
CA LEU A 25 -1.70 22.38 6.15
C LEU A 25 -3.07 23.00 5.85
N ALA A 26 -4.15 22.19 5.93
CA ALA A 26 -5.50 22.71 5.74
C ALA A 26 -5.91 23.73 6.82
N GLN A 27 -5.37 23.64 8.03
CA GLN A 27 -5.60 24.60 9.09
C GLN A 27 -4.72 25.85 8.98
N ALA A 28 -3.49 25.70 8.46
CA ALA A 28 -2.51 26.77 8.40
C ALA A 28 -2.65 27.66 7.16
N ILE A 29 -3.25 27.17 6.09
CA ILE A 29 -3.35 27.86 4.80
C ILE A 29 -4.81 28.14 4.48
N ASP A 30 -5.19 29.40 4.52
CA ASP A 30 -6.57 29.83 4.19
C ASP A 30 -6.97 29.38 2.79
N GLY A 31 -8.12 28.69 2.70
CA GLY A 31 -8.66 28.20 1.44
C GLY A 31 -7.95 26.99 0.84
N PHE A 32 -7.00 26.40 1.54
CA PHE A 32 -6.38 25.14 1.13
C PHE A 32 -7.13 23.94 1.70
N GLU A 33 -7.59 23.08 0.81
CA GLU A 33 -8.23 21.81 1.15
C GLU A 33 -7.50 20.69 0.42
N ALA A 34 -6.73 19.89 1.15
CA ALA A 34 -5.88 18.83 0.56
C ALA A 34 -6.68 17.88 -0.36
N HIS A 35 -7.92 17.53 0.02
CA HIS A 35 -8.79 16.63 -0.75
C HIS A 35 -9.44 17.28 -2.00
N GLN A 36 -9.20 18.57 -2.24
CA GLN A 36 -9.66 19.30 -3.43
C GLN A 36 -8.53 19.59 -4.42
N ALA A 37 -7.35 19.01 -4.23
CA ALA A 37 -6.24 19.16 -5.15
C ALA A 37 -6.56 18.53 -6.53
N ASP A 38 -5.93 19.09 -7.58
CA ASP A 38 -6.14 18.65 -8.96
C ASP A 38 -5.43 17.33 -9.28
N ILE A 39 -4.31 17.08 -8.60
CA ILE A 39 -3.42 15.95 -8.86
C ILE A 39 -2.98 15.32 -7.54
N PHE A 40 -3.05 14.01 -7.47
CA PHE A 40 -2.54 13.22 -6.36
C PHE A 40 -1.51 12.21 -6.88
N VAL A 41 -0.41 12.09 -6.15
CA VAL A 41 0.61 11.06 -6.38
C VAL A 41 0.86 10.36 -5.06
N GLY A 42 0.77 9.03 -5.04
CA GLY A 42 0.99 8.27 -3.82
C GLY A 42 1.83 7.03 -4.04
N VAL A 43 2.72 6.75 -3.08
CA VAL A 43 3.60 5.57 -3.07
C VAL A 43 3.33 4.76 -1.81
N SER A 44 3.14 3.44 -1.92
CA SER A 44 2.90 2.55 -0.77
C SER A 44 1.74 3.06 0.10
N SER A 45 1.94 3.27 1.42
CA SER A 45 0.90 3.82 2.31
C SER A 45 0.38 5.18 1.87
N GLY A 46 1.23 6.04 1.30
CA GLY A 46 0.80 7.30 0.69
C GLY A 46 -0.15 7.12 -0.50
N GLY A 47 -0.11 5.95 -1.16
CA GLY A 47 -1.06 5.58 -2.20
C GLY A 47 -2.50 5.44 -1.67
N PHE A 48 -2.67 4.86 -0.48
CA PHE A 48 -3.98 4.75 0.19
C PHE A 48 -4.53 6.12 0.55
N ILE A 49 -3.67 6.98 1.12
CA ILE A 49 -4.07 8.34 1.49
C ILE A 49 -4.40 9.17 0.25
N ALA A 50 -3.58 9.08 -0.81
CA ALA A 50 -3.82 9.75 -2.09
C ALA A 50 -5.16 9.32 -2.70
N ALA A 51 -5.47 8.03 -2.69
CA ALA A 51 -6.74 7.50 -3.20
C ALA A 51 -7.95 7.99 -2.37
N ALA A 52 -7.80 8.06 -1.06
CA ALA A 52 -8.83 8.57 -0.17
C ALA A 52 -9.10 10.07 -0.39
N LEU A 53 -8.04 10.88 -0.46
CA LEU A 53 -8.14 12.32 -0.76
C LEU A 53 -8.76 12.55 -2.15
N ALA A 54 -8.35 11.79 -3.17
CA ALA A 54 -8.89 11.85 -4.52
C ALA A 54 -10.37 11.49 -4.60
N ASN A 55 -10.86 10.68 -3.65
CA ASN A 55 -12.28 10.38 -3.45
C ASN A 55 -13.01 11.40 -2.57
N GLY A 56 -12.39 12.54 -2.25
CA GLY A 56 -13.00 13.63 -1.50
C GLY A 56 -13.07 13.40 0.01
N ILE A 57 -12.32 12.42 0.54
CA ILE A 57 -12.25 12.22 2.00
C ILE A 57 -11.27 13.24 2.57
N SER A 58 -11.73 14.12 3.45
CA SER A 58 -10.86 15.13 4.05
C SER A 58 -9.84 14.52 5.02
N PRO A 59 -8.67 15.16 5.22
CA PRO A 59 -7.68 14.69 6.19
C PRO A 59 -8.25 14.55 7.61
N ALA A 60 -9.12 15.47 8.02
CA ALA A 60 -9.78 15.40 9.32
C ALA A 60 -10.71 14.18 9.44
N ARG A 61 -11.36 13.77 8.35
CA ARG A 61 -12.18 12.56 8.34
C ARG A 61 -11.32 11.31 8.36
N LEU A 62 -10.21 11.29 7.61
CA LEU A 62 -9.23 10.20 7.65
C LEU A 62 -8.64 10.01 9.05
N ALA A 63 -8.30 11.10 9.74
CA ALA A 63 -7.82 11.05 11.12
C ALA A 63 -8.87 10.40 12.04
N ARG A 64 -10.13 10.74 11.90
CA ARG A 64 -11.21 10.12 12.69
C ARG A 64 -11.38 8.65 12.40
N ILE A 65 -11.35 8.24 11.14
CA ILE A 65 -11.46 6.83 10.72
C ILE A 65 -10.33 5.98 11.36
N LEU A 66 -9.14 6.57 11.54
CA LEU A 66 -7.99 5.88 12.13
C LEU A 66 -7.95 5.89 13.66
N ILE A 67 -8.59 6.87 14.30
CA ILE A 67 -8.47 7.10 15.75
C ILE A 67 -9.75 6.69 16.48
N ASP A 68 -10.91 6.92 15.87
CA ASP A 68 -12.21 6.65 16.48
C ASP A 68 -12.76 5.31 16.00
N ASP A 69 -12.79 4.31 16.88
CA ASP A 69 -13.46 3.02 16.67
C ASP A 69 -14.98 3.15 16.44
N ASP A 70 -15.54 4.35 16.58
CA ASP A 70 -16.97 4.63 16.56
C ASP A 70 -17.47 5.17 15.20
N THR A 71 -16.66 5.05 14.15
CA THR A 71 -17.09 5.42 12.81
C THR A 71 -17.76 4.24 12.11
N GLU A 72 -18.85 4.50 11.38
CA GLU A 72 -19.47 3.51 10.46
C GLU A 72 -18.50 3.01 9.36
N GLU A 73 -17.31 3.56 9.30
CA GLU A 73 -16.24 3.17 8.38
C GLU A 73 -15.29 2.24 9.10
N ILE A 74 -15.42 0.96 8.84
CA ILE A 74 -14.55 -0.08 9.41
C ILE A 74 -13.17 0.00 8.74
N PHE A 75 -12.27 0.76 9.32
CA PHE A 75 -10.86 0.71 9.00
C PHE A 75 -10.12 0.23 10.25
N ASP A 76 -9.83 -1.06 10.28
CA ASP A 76 -8.99 -1.65 11.32
C ASP A 76 -7.51 -1.48 10.92
N PRO A 77 -6.75 -0.58 11.56
CA PRO A 77 -5.33 -0.41 11.27
C PRO A 77 -4.51 -1.70 11.45
N GLU A 78 -4.98 -2.63 12.27
CA GLU A 78 -4.35 -3.92 12.47
C GLU A 78 -4.40 -4.78 11.20
N MET A 79 -5.39 -4.57 10.32
CA MET A 79 -5.44 -5.26 9.02
C MET A 79 -4.24 -4.94 8.14
N LEU A 80 -3.70 -3.71 8.23
CA LEU A 80 -2.47 -3.33 7.53
C LEU A 80 -1.22 -4.03 8.08
N LEU A 81 -1.30 -4.55 9.29
CA LEU A 81 -0.20 -5.21 9.99
C LEU A 81 -0.35 -6.73 10.04
N ARG A 82 -1.45 -7.29 9.54
CA ARG A 82 -1.65 -8.75 9.53
C ARG A 82 -0.59 -9.40 8.64
N PRO A 83 0.30 -10.20 9.22
CA PRO A 83 1.29 -10.91 8.42
C PRO A 83 0.59 -11.93 7.52
N ALA A 84 1.05 -12.06 6.29
CA ALA A 84 0.60 -13.08 5.34
C ALA A 84 1.07 -14.49 5.77
N ILE A 85 0.69 -14.93 6.97
CA ILE A 85 1.17 -16.18 7.59
C ILE A 85 0.95 -17.38 6.67
N GLY A 86 -0.19 -17.44 5.96
CA GLY A 86 -0.49 -18.52 5.03
C GLY A 86 0.50 -18.55 3.86
N GLU A 87 0.89 -17.40 3.33
CA GLU A 87 1.89 -17.30 2.27
C GLU A 87 3.29 -17.66 2.78
N TYR A 88 3.64 -17.23 3.99
CA TYR A 88 4.91 -17.61 4.63
C TYR A 88 5.01 -19.13 4.85
N VAL A 89 3.96 -19.75 5.33
CA VAL A 89 3.93 -21.22 5.55
C VAL A 89 4.05 -21.96 4.22
N SER A 90 3.31 -21.57 3.19
CA SER A 90 3.39 -22.21 1.87
C SER A 90 4.77 -22.06 1.22
N ARG A 91 5.40 -20.88 1.37
CA ARG A 91 6.76 -20.65 0.87
C ARG A 91 7.82 -21.36 1.70
N LEU A 92 7.66 -21.42 3.01
CA LEU A 92 8.54 -22.20 3.89
C LEU A 92 8.50 -23.69 3.53
N LEU A 93 7.32 -24.23 3.22
CA LEU A 93 7.17 -25.60 2.75
C LEU A 93 7.79 -25.84 1.35
N SER A 94 7.94 -24.82 0.52
CA SER A 94 8.61 -24.90 -0.79
C SER A 94 10.13 -24.79 -0.70
N LEU A 95 10.69 -24.28 0.41
CA LEU A 95 12.15 -24.13 0.59
C LEU A 95 12.94 -25.42 0.39
N PRO A 96 12.56 -26.59 0.92
CA PRO A 96 13.30 -27.82 0.70
C PRO A 96 13.42 -28.16 -0.79
N HIS A 97 12.36 -28.01 -1.55
CA HIS A 97 12.37 -28.25 -3.00
C HIS A 97 13.28 -27.27 -3.75
N LEU A 98 13.25 -25.99 -3.37
CA LEU A 98 14.10 -24.95 -3.98
C LEU A 98 15.59 -25.16 -3.65
N ILE A 99 15.92 -25.54 -2.42
CA ILE A 99 17.28 -25.87 -2.00
C ILE A 99 17.79 -27.09 -2.75
N ILE A 100 17.01 -28.17 -2.80
CA ILE A 100 17.38 -29.41 -3.49
C ILE A 100 17.58 -29.14 -4.99
N SER A 101 16.65 -28.44 -5.65
CA SER A 101 16.75 -28.12 -7.07
C SER A 101 17.94 -27.18 -7.38
N SER A 102 18.23 -26.21 -6.52
CA SER A 102 19.37 -25.30 -6.68
C SER A 102 20.68 -26.03 -6.48
N THR A 103 20.77 -26.94 -5.51
CA THR A 103 21.96 -27.73 -5.22
C THR A 103 22.23 -28.75 -6.35
N LEU A 104 21.19 -29.42 -6.84
CA LEU A 104 21.33 -30.36 -7.97
C LEU A 104 21.80 -29.66 -9.24
N ASN A 105 21.24 -28.48 -9.55
CA ASN A 105 21.65 -27.70 -10.71
C ASN A 105 23.09 -27.17 -10.58
N TYR A 106 23.51 -26.77 -9.37
CA TYR A 106 24.89 -26.37 -9.11
C TYR A 106 25.87 -27.51 -9.28
N LEU A 107 25.54 -28.71 -8.81
CA LEU A 107 26.37 -29.92 -8.94
C LEU A 107 26.46 -30.40 -10.39
N GLN A 108 25.46 -30.18 -11.22
CA GLN A 108 25.44 -30.61 -12.64
C GLN A 108 26.24 -29.68 -13.55
N ALA A 109 26.34 -28.39 -13.23
CA ALA A 109 27.05 -27.42 -14.06
C ALA A 109 27.67 -26.27 -13.23
N PRO A 110 28.69 -26.53 -12.40
CA PRO A 110 29.28 -25.54 -11.49
C PRO A 110 29.95 -24.36 -12.20
N TRP A 111 30.27 -24.51 -13.47
CA TRP A 111 30.93 -23.48 -14.28
C TRP A 111 29.99 -22.56 -15.05
N LEU A 112 28.69 -22.89 -15.13
CA LEU A 112 27.69 -22.15 -15.91
C LEU A 112 26.78 -21.26 -15.03
N HIS A 113 26.74 -21.50 -13.71
CA HIS A 113 25.87 -20.79 -12.79
C HIS A 113 26.70 -20.14 -11.68
N GLY A 114 26.85 -18.83 -11.74
CA GLY A 114 27.52 -18.08 -10.70
C GLY A 114 26.75 -18.08 -9.38
N PRO A 115 27.42 -17.83 -8.23
CA PRO A 115 26.77 -17.74 -6.91
C PRO A 115 25.66 -16.69 -6.87
N PHE A 116 25.71 -15.72 -7.76
CA PHE A 116 24.71 -14.66 -7.90
C PHE A 116 23.36 -15.17 -8.45
N GLU A 117 23.39 -16.10 -9.43
CA GLU A 117 22.13 -16.71 -9.95
C GLU A 117 21.46 -17.62 -8.92
N SER A 118 22.25 -18.33 -8.14
CA SER A 118 21.74 -19.17 -7.05
C SER A 118 21.09 -18.30 -5.96
N PHE A 119 21.66 -17.14 -5.67
CA PHE A 119 21.09 -16.16 -4.75
C PHE A 119 19.80 -15.54 -5.29
N GLN A 120 19.70 -15.22 -6.59
CA GLN A 120 18.46 -14.74 -7.22
C GLN A 120 17.34 -15.80 -7.19
N ARG A 121 17.66 -17.07 -7.28
CA ARG A 121 16.64 -18.13 -7.14
C ARG A 121 16.17 -18.28 -5.70
N LEU A 122 17.07 -18.12 -4.74
CA LEU A 122 16.74 -18.12 -3.31
C LEU A 122 15.91 -16.88 -2.93
N SER A 123 16.15 -15.73 -3.58
CA SER A 123 15.40 -14.51 -3.35
C SER A 123 13.90 -14.64 -3.72
N ARG A 124 13.56 -15.55 -4.65
CA ARG A 124 12.16 -15.89 -4.98
C ARG A 124 11.42 -16.62 -3.84
N ALA A 125 12.16 -17.18 -2.89
CA ALA A 125 11.58 -17.78 -1.68
C ALA A 125 11.29 -16.73 -0.60
N ILE A 126 11.86 -15.51 -0.72
CA ILE A 126 11.56 -14.41 0.17
C ILE A 126 10.18 -13.86 -0.23
N PRO A 127 9.22 -13.77 0.70
CA PRO A 127 7.92 -13.20 0.40
C PRO A 127 8.07 -11.78 -0.13
N THR A 128 7.49 -11.49 -1.29
CA THR A 128 7.47 -10.14 -1.88
C THR A 128 6.56 -9.19 -1.14
N GLY A 129 5.68 -9.73 -0.27
CA GLY A 129 4.81 -8.96 0.61
C GLY A 129 4.81 -9.54 2.01
N ILE A 130 4.98 -8.68 3.01
CA ILE A 130 4.94 -9.05 4.43
C ILE A 130 3.48 -9.14 4.90
N PHE A 131 2.55 -8.49 4.20
CA PHE A 131 1.17 -8.29 4.60
C PHE A 131 0.18 -8.97 3.67
N ASP A 132 -0.93 -9.43 4.24
CA ASP A 132 -2.05 -9.97 3.48
C ASP A 132 -2.80 -8.84 2.76
N ASN A 133 -2.72 -8.83 1.44
CA ASN A 133 -3.37 -7.82 0.61
C ASN A 133 -4.90 -8.00 0.51
N GLN A 134 -5.45 -9.17 0.86
CA GLN A 134 -6.88 -9.44 0.73
C GLN A 134 -7.71 -8.58 1.68
N GLY A 135 -7.24 -8.41 2.92
CA GLY A 135 -7.88 -7.53 3.89
C GLY A 135 -7.90 -6.09 3.43
N ILE A 136 -6.78 -5.59 2.89
CA ILE A 136 -6.66 -4.23 2.35
C ILE A 136 -7.59 -4.02 1.15
N ASP A 137 -7.63 -4.97 0.20
CA ASP A 137 -8.51 -4.91 -0.98
C ASP A 137 -9.98 -4.81 -0.56
N HIS A 138 -10.40 -5.63 0.42
CA HIS A 138 -11.76 -5.61 0.94
C HIS A 138 -12.14 -4.26 1.53
N VAL A 139 -11.31 -3.72 2.42
CA VAL A 139 -11.53 -2.43 3.07
C VAL A 139 -11.60 -1.29 2.06
N LEU A 140 -10.67 -1.24 1.09
CA LEU A 140 -10.68 -0.21 0.06
C LEU A 140 -11.90 -0.30 -0.84
N ARG A 141 -12.34 -1.51 -1.22
CA ARG A 141 -13.58 -1.72 -1.98
C ARG A 141 -14.78 -1.19 -1.23
N GLU A 142 -14.91 -1.51 0.04
CA GLU A 142 -16.01 -1.03 0.86
C GLU A 142 -15.97 0.49 1.02
N MET A 143 -14.81 1.03 1.39
CA MET A 143 -14.61 2.47 1.59
C MET A 143 -14.97 3.28 0.33
N PHE A 144 -14.51 2.82 -0.86
CA PHE A 144 -14.70 3.56 -2.11
C PHE A 144 -15.99 3.19 -2.86
N SER A 145 -16.79 2.24 -2.37
CA SER A 145 -18.11 1.92 -2.91
C SER A 145 -19.23 2.75 -2.28
N ARG A 146 -18.93 3.56 -1.28
CA ARG A 146 -19.92 4.43 -0.62
C ARG A 146 -20.38 5.55 -1.54
N PRO A 147 -21.60 6.10 -1.33
CA PRO A 147 -22.12 7.22 -2.12
C PRO A 147 -21.14 8.40 -2.21
N GLY A 148 -20.93 8.90 -3.42
CA GLY A 148 -20.02 10.01 -3.68
C GLY A 148 -18.54 9.61 -3.88
N ARG A 149 -18.21 8.34 -3.75
CA ARG A 149 -16.86 7.78 -3.96
C ARG A 149 -16.84 6.80 -5.12
N THR A 150 -15.65 6.38 -5.56
CA THR A 150 -15.51 5.43 -6.67
C THR A 150 -14.23 4.60 -6.57
N ASN A 151 -14.32 3.31 -6.92
CA ASN A 151 -13.19 2.42 -7.18
C ASN A 151 -12.67 2.50 -8.64
N ASP A 152 -13.29 3.33 -9.47
CA ASP A 152 -12.93 3.49 -10.88
C ASP A 152 -12.16 4.80 -11.08
N PHE A 153 -10.86 4.70 -11.42
CA PHE A 153 -9.98 5.84 -11.68
C PHE A 153 -10.54 6.82 -12.72
N ARG A 154 -11.30 6.30 -13.72
CA ARG A 154 -11.90 7.11 -14.79
C ARG A 154 -13.03 8.02 -14.32
N LYS A 155 -13.59 7.73 -13.14
CA LYS A 155 -14.69 8.49 -12.53
C LYS A 155 -14.22 9.49 -11.49
N LEU A 156 -12.93 9.51 -11.18
CA LEU A 156 -12.35 10.53 -10.30
C LEU A 156 -12.42 11.91 -10.94
N LYS A 157 -12.68 12.94 -10.13
CA LYS A 157 -12.70 14.34 -10.57
C LYS A 157 -11.31 14.96 -10.71
N CYS A 158 -10.30 14.30 -10.22
CA CYS A 158 -8.89 14.69 -10.21
C CYS A 158 -8.03 13.62 -10.86
N ARG A 159 -6.74 13.90 -11.03
CA ARG A 159 -5.76 12.90 -11.51
C ARG A 159 -5.12 12.19 -10.33
N LEU A 160 -5.15 10.87 -10.33
CA LEU A 160 -4.51 10.04 -9.33
C LEU A 160 -3.43 9.16 -9.99
N PHE A 161 -2.24 9.21 -9.42
CA PHE A 161 -1.11 8.36 -9.81
C PHE A 161 -0.68 7.53 -8.60
N LEU A 162 -0.71 6.22 -8.74
CA LEU A 162 -0.23 5.28 -7.73
C LEU A 162 1.04 4.61 -8.24
N VAL A 163 2.09 4.69 -7.44
CA VAL A 163 3.37 4.05 -7.75
C VAL A 163 3.45 2.73 -6.99
N ALA A 164 3.61 1.67 -7.75
CA ALA A 164 3.79 0.31 -7.24
C ALA A 164 4.98 -0.33 -7.93
N THR A 165 5.60 -1.31 -7.27
CA THR A 165 6.63 -2.18 -7.84
C THR A 165 5.98 -3.49 -8.29
N ASP A 166 6.40 -3.97 -9.45
CA ASP A 166 6.04 -5.27 -9.98
C ASP A 166 7.09 -6.33 -9.57
#